data_675e6029c2e005e12bb9bf260c244bbc
#
_entry.id   675e6029c2e005e12bb9bf260c244bbc
#
_cell.length_a   1.000
_cell.length_b   1.000
_cell.length_c   1.000
_cell.angle_alpha   90.00
_cell.angle_beta   90.00
_cell.angle_gamma   90.00
#
_symmetry.space_group_name_H-M   'P 1'
#
loop_
_entity.id
_entity.type
_entity.pdbx_description
1 polymer ?
#
loop_
_entity_poly.entity_id
_entity_poly.type
_entity_poly.pdbx_seq_one_letter_code
_entity_poly.pdbx_strand_id
1 'polypeptide(L)'
;MDMTEERRQLTVEEIHELREKLLKRREELWEEVREPLTSRLGPEYRDVIQTVREEEDLAQADLQEDIVIEALKSRKAELEDMAKALWLMDRGEYGKCQGCGRWIRFKRLQARPSAIYCLNCEEKREREGRAAAE
;
A
#
# COMPACT_ATOMS: atom_id res chain seq x y z
N MET A 1 4.72 12.86 -23.72
CA MET A 1 3.40 12.55 -24.21
C MET A 1 3.12 11.06 -24.08
N ASP A 2 2.07 10.73 -23.37
CA ASP A 2 1.82 9.33 -22.98
C ASP A 2 1.05 8.52 -23.98
N MET A 3 0.88 9.04 -25.19
CA MET A 3 0.19 8.29 -26.23
C MET A 3 0.92 7.02 -26.63
N THR A 4 2.23 6.94 -26.31
CA THR A 4 3.01 5.74 -26.54
C THR A 4 2.98 4.77 -25.37
N GLU A 5 2.44 5.21 -24.23
CA GLU A 5 2.32 4.37 -23.04
C GLU A 5 1.12 3.45 -23.18
N GLU A 6 1.36 2.22 -23.51
CA GLU A 6 0.30 1.24 -23.69
C GLU A 6 -0.14 0.60 -22.39
N ARG A 7 -1.42 0.29 -22.31
CA ARG A 7 -1.95 -0.54 -21.23
C ARG A 7 -1.72 -1.99 -21.64
N ARG A 8 -0.79 -2.64 -21.00
CA ARG A 8 -0.36 -3.98 -21.37
C ARG A 8 0.06 -4.78 -20.15
N GLN A 9 0.15 -6.07 -20.33
CA GLN A 9 0.71 -6.96 -19.32
C GLN A 9 2.18 -6.60 -19.08
N LEU A 10 2.58 -6.63 -17.83
CA LEU A 10 3.98 -6.38 -17.45
C LEU A 10 4.85 -7.59 -17.75
N THR A 11 6.11 -7.32 -18.05
CA THR A 11 7.09 -8.40 -18.17
C THR A 11 7.52 -8.87 -16.79
N VAL A 12 8.14 -10.04 -16.74
CA VAL A 12 8.66 -10.60 -15.48
C VAL A 12 9.68 -9.64 -14.85
N GLU A 13 10.54 -9.06 -15.69
CA GLU A 13 11.55 -8.10 -15.24
C GLU A 13 10.93 -6.85 -14.65
N GLU A 14 9.88 -6.36 -15.29
CA GLU A 14 9.16 -5.19 -14.79
C GLU A 14 8.50 -5.46 -13.45
N ILE A 15 7.89 -6.62 -13.29
CA ILE A 15 7.28 -7.02 -12.03
C ILE A 15 8.33 -7.14 -10.93
N HIS A 16 9.48 -7.72 -11.25
CA HIS A 16 10.58 -7.83 -10.29
C HIS A 16 11.06 -6.46 -9.82
N GLU A 17 11.25 -5.53 -10.75
CA GLU A 17 11.64 -4.16 -10.44
C GLU A 17 10.63 -3.48 -9.52
N LEU A 18 9.36 -3.63 -9.85
CA LEU A 18 8.29 -3.02 -9.05
C LEU A 18 8.17 -3.66 -7.67
N ARG A 19 8.39 -4.96 -7.58
CA ARG A 19 8.39 -5.67 -6.29
C ARG A 19 9.50 -5.14 -5.38
N GLU A 20 10.69 -4.95 -5.91
CA GLU A 20 11.82 -4.41 -5.15
C GLU A 20 11.50 -2.99 -4.64
N LYS A 21 10.94 -2.15 -5.48
CA LYS A 21 10.51 -0.81 -5.09
C LYS A 21 9.46 -0.86 -3.99
N LEU A 22 8.50 -1.75 -4.12
CA LEU A 22 7.42 -1.91 -3.17
C LEU A 22 7.94 -2.33 -1.79
N LEU A 23 8.83 -3.32 -1.77
CA LEU A 23 9.41 -3.82 -0.52
C LEU A 23 10.24 -2.74 0.18
N LYS A 24 10.98 -1.95 -0.60
CA LYS A 24 11.74 -0.83 -0.06
C LYS A 24 10.81 0.23 0.53
N ARG A 25 9.76 0.59 -0.20
CA ARG A 25 8.79 1.57 0.29
C ARG A 25 8.09 1.07 1.56
N ARG A 26 7.79 -0.23 1.63
CA ARG A 26 7.18 -0.82 2.81
C ARG A 26 8.06 -0.64 4.05
N GLU A 27 9.36 -0.88 3.90
CA GLU A 27 10.31 -0.70 5.00
C GLU A 27 10.36 0.77 5.44
N GLU A 28 10.43 1.69 4.49
CA GLU A 28 10.42 3.12 4.78
C GLU A 28 9.16 3.54 5.52
N LEU A 29 8.02 3.00 5.10
CA LEU A 29 6.74 3.34 5.70
C LEU A 29 6.65 2.85 7.15
N TRP A 30 7.13 1.64 7.42
CA TRP A 30 7.18 1.13 8.78
C TRP A 30 8.12 1.93 9.68
N GLU A 31 9.25 2.41 9.13
CA GLU A 31 10.14 3.29 9.89
C GLU A 31 9.45 4.62 10.22
N GLU A 32 8.67 5.17 9.27
CA GLU A 32 7.92 6.40 9.51
C GLU A 32 6.89 6.23 10.62
N VAL A 33 6.35 5.04 10.80
CA VAL A 33 5.41 4.75 11.87
C VAL A 33 6.15 4.52 13.19
N ARG A 34 7.22 3.72 13.14
CA ARG A 34 7.94 3.29 14.33
C ARG A 34 8.61 4.44 15.09
N GLU A 35 9.27 5.31 14.37
CA GLU A 35 10.09 6.36 14.99
C GLU A 35 9.30 7.29 15.91
N PRO A 36 8.20 7.91 15.45
CA PRO A 36 7.41 8.77 16.32
C PRO A 36 6.82 8.04 17.53
N LEU A 37 6.42 6.79 17.34
CA LEU A 37 5.83 6.01 18.43
C LEU A 37 6.87 5.69 19.49
N THR A 38 8.05 5.26 19.06
CA THR A 38 9.14 4.94 20.00
C THR A 38 9.57 6.18 20.77
N SER A 39 9.63 7.33 20.12
CA SER A 39 10.00 8.60 20.75
C SER A 39 8.97 9.07 21.76
N ARG A 40 7.69 8.89 21.47
CA ARG A 40 6.61 9.37 22.33
C ARG A 40 6.25 8.42 23.45
N LEU A 41 6.20 7.12 23.14
CA LEU A 41 5.67 6.13 24.06
C LEU A 41 6.75 5.30 24.74
N GLY A 42 7.98 5.36 24.23
CA GLY A 42 9.11 4.64 24.81
C GLY A 42 9.40 3.30 24.12
N PRO A 43 10.55 2.71 24.46
CA PRO A 43 11.01 1.48 23.80
C PRO A 43 10.10 0.26 24.01
N GLU A 44 9.28 0.26 25.07
CA GLU A 44 8.38 -0.87 25.36
C GLU A 44 7.32 -1.07 24.29
N TYR A 45 7.03 -0.06 23.47
CA TYR A 45 6.06 -0.16 22.38
C TYR A 45 6.63 -0.75 21.12
N ARG A 46 7.93 -1.02 21.10
CA ARG A 46 8.60 -1.64 19.95
C ARG A 46 7.99 -2.99 19.58
N ASP A 47 7.68 -3.79 20.59
CA ASP A 47 7.09 -5.11 20.39
C ASP A 47 5.68 -5.04 19.84
N VAL A 48 4.90 -4.04 20.27
CA VAL A 48 3.56 -3.78 19.74
C VAL A 48 3.63 -3.49 18.25
N ILE A 49 4.54 -2.61 17.85
CA ILE A 49 4.72 -2.23 16.45
C ILE A 49 5.15 -3.44 15.62
N GLN A 50 6.06 -4.25 16.15
CA GLN A 50 6.53 -5.44 15.46
C GLN A 50 5.40 -6.45 15.26
N THR A 51 4.55 -6.62 16.26
CA THR A 51 3.38 -7.51 16.18
C THR A 51 2.42 -7.04 15.08
N VAL A 52 2.12 -5.75 15.03
CA VAL A 52 1.25 -5.17 14.00
C VAL A 52 1.84 -5.41 12.61
N ARG A 53 3.14 -5.22 12.47
CA ARG A 53 3.84 -5.42 11.20
C ARG A 53 3.77 -6.88 10.73
N GLU A 54 3.94 -7.82 11.66
CA GLU A 54 3.89 -9.26 11.34
C GLU A 54 2.50 -9.72 10.96
N GLU A 55 1.47 -9.14 11.59
CA GLU A 55 0.08 -9.46 11.28
C GLU A 55 -0.31 -9.07 9.85
N GLU A 56 0.30 -8.03 9.32
CA GLU A 56 -0.01 -7.46 7.99
C GLU A 56 -1.47 -7.03 7.81
N ASP A 57 -2.30 -7.25 8.81
CA ASP A 57 -3.70 -6.84 8.82
C ASP A 57 -3.93 -5.96 10.05
N LEU A 58 -3.95 -4.65 9.83
CA LEU A 58 -4.11 -3.68 10.90
C LEU A 58 -5.46 -3.79 11.61
N ALA A 59 -6.48 -4.33 10.93
CA ALA A 59 -7.80 -4.47 11.52
C ALA A 59 -7.83 -5.57 12.59
N GLN A 60 -6.92 -6.54 12.52
CA GLN A 60 -6.85 -7.64 13.48
C GLN A 60 -5.88 -7.37 14.62
N ALA A 61 -5.07 -6.32 14.50
CA ALA A 61 -4.13 -5.97 15.55
C ALA A 61 -4.86 -5.39 16.77
N ASP A 62 -4.49 -5.86 17.94
CA ASP A 62 -5.08 -5.37 19.20
C ASP A 62 -4.34 -4.10 19.62
N LEU A 63 -4.79 -2.98 19.08
CA LEU A 63 -4.19 -1.67 19.33
C LEU A 63 -5.10 -0.89 20.28
N GLN A 64 -4.68 -0.78 21.53
CA GLN A 64 -5.48 -0.12 22.56
C GLN A 64 -5.05 1.33 22.82
N GLU A 65 -3.87 1.72 22.32
CA GLU A 65 -3.36 3.06 22.53
C GLU A 65 -3.81 3.99 21.40
N ASP A 66 -4.50 5.06 21.76
CA ASP A 66 -5.02 6.03 20.77
C ASP A 66 -3.91 6.62 19.89
N ILE A 67 -2.73 6.84 20.47
CA ILE A 67 -1.60 7.39 19.71
C ILE A 67 -1.14 6.41 18.64
N VAL A 68 -1.08 5.13 18.97
CA VAL A 68 -0.70 4.08 18.02
C VAL A 68 -1.71 4.00 16.89
N ILE A 69 -3.00 4.01 17.23
CA ILE A 69 -4.09 3.98 16.26
C ILE A 69 -4.00 5.18 15.32
N GLU A 70 -3.81 6.37 15.88
CA GLU A 70 -3.72 7.60 15.11
C GLU A 70 -2.55 7.58 14.14
N ALA A 71 -1.37 7.16 14.60
CA ALA A 71 -0.19 7.07 13.75
C ALA A 71 -0.38 6.07 12.61
N LEU A 72 -1.03 4.94 12.88
CA LEU A 72 -1.26 3.92 11.87
C LEU A 72 -2.36 4.29 10.89
N LYS A 73 -3.38 5.03 11.32
CA LYS A 73 -4.48 5.44 10.45
C LYS A 73 -4.02 6.19 9.22
N SER A 74 -3.06 7.08 9.36
CA SER A 74 -2.57 7.88 8.24
C SER A 74 -1.84 7.05 7.18
N ARG A 75 -1.41 5.84 7.53
CA ARG A 75 -0.66 4.96 6.64
C ARG A 75 -1.35 3.64 6.34
N LYS A 76 -2.50 3.43 6.96
CA LYS A 76 -3.24 2.17 6.85
C LYS A 76 -3.57 1.82 5.41
N ALA A 77 -4.11 2.76 4.67
CA ALA A 77 -4.54 2.53 3.29
C ALA A 77 -3.37 2.11 2.40
N GLU A 78 -2.22 2.79 2.53
CA GLU A 78 -1.05 2.44 1.74
C GLU A 78 -0.50 1.05 2.11
N LEU A 79 -0.45 0.74 3.41
CA LEU A 79 0.00 -0.57 3.87
C LEU A 79 -0.90 -1.70 3.37
N GLU A 80 -2.21 -1.48 3.39
CA GLU A 80 -3.17 -2.44 2.87
C GLU A 80 -3.02 -2.63 1.36
N ASP A 81 -2.83 -1.54 0.63
CA ASP A 81 -2.60 -1.59 -0.82
C ASP A 81 -1.31 -2.35 -1.13
N MET A 82 -0.26 -2.14 -0.35
CA MET A 82 1.01 -2.87 -0.50
C MET A 82 0.83 -4.36 -0.29
N ALA A 83 0.12 -4.74 0.76
CA ALA A 83 -0.16 -6.16 1.04
C ALA A 83 -0.94 -6.79 -0.11
N LYS A 84 -1.94 -6.08 -0.61
CA LYS A 84 -2.74 -6.56 -1.74
C LYS A 84 -1.91 -6.68 -3.01
N ALA A 85 -1.04 -5.69 -3.28
CA ALA A 85 -0.18 -5.73 -4.45
C ALA A 85 0.78 -6.92 -4.41
N LEU A 86 1.38 -7.19 -3.26
CA LEU A 86 2.26 -8.35 -3.08
C LEU A 86 1.50 -9.67 -3.28
N TRP A 87 0.30 -9.74 -2.76
CA TRP A 87 -0.56 -10.90 -2.93
C TRP A 87 -0.88 -11.14 -4.42
N LEU A 88 -1.19 -10.06 -5.15
CA LEU A 88 -1.45 -10.14 -6.58
C LEU A 88 -0.20 -10.56 -7.37
N MET A 89 0.98 -10.09 -6.98
CA MET A 89 2.23 -10.51 -7.58
C MET A 89 2.45 -12.01 -7.43
N ASP A 90 2.19 -12.54 -6.24
CA ASP A 90 2.36 -13.96 -5.95
C ASP A 90 1.37 -14.82 -6.77
N ARG A 91 0.21 -14.26 -7.12
CA ARG A 91 -0.80 -14.95 -7.91
C ARG A 91 -0.65 -14.72 -9.41
N GLY A 92 0.31 -13.91 -9.84
CA GLY A 92 0.47 -13.58 -11.24
C GLY A 92 -0.61 -12.65 -11.79
N GLU A 93 -1.29 -11.92 -10.92
CA GLU A 93 -2.41 -11.03 -11.29
C GLU A 93 -2.08 -9.54 -11.11
N TYR A 94 -0.86 -9.23 -10.71
CA TYR A 94 -0.46 -7.85 -10.51
C TYR A 94 -0.42 -7.06 -11.82
N GLY A 95 -0.85 -5.81 -11.77
CA GLY A 95 -0.85 -4.92 -12.91
C GLY A 95 -2.23 -4.72 -13.54
N LYS A 96 -3.21 -5.48 -13.12
CA LYS A 96 -4.60 -5.27 -13.55
C LYS A 96 -5.34 -4.41 -12.52
N CYS A 97 -6.10 -3.45 -13.02
CA CYS A 97 -6.94 -2.64 -12.16
C CYS A 97 -8.02 -3.50 -11.51
N GLN A 98 -8.12 -3.44 -10.19
CA GLN A 98 -9.10 -4.21 -9.44
C GLN A 98 -10.53 -3.67 -9.60
N GLY A 99 -10.67 -2.48 -10.17
CA GLY A 99 -11.97 -1.88 -10.43
C GLY A 99 -12.53 -2.19 -11.80
N CYS A 100 -11.73 -2.01 -12.84
CA CYS A 100 -12.21 -2.14 -14.23
C CYS A 100 -11.56 -3.28 -15.03
N GLY A 101 -10.56 -3.95 -14.48
CA GLY A 101 -9.90 -5.08 -15.14
C GLY A 101 -8.92 -4.71 -16.24
N ARG A 102 -8.72 -3.44 -16.53
CA ARG A 102 -7.74 -3.00 -17.53
C ARG A 102 -6.33 -3.06 -16.95
N TRP A 103 -5.36 -3.18 -17.82
CA TRP A 103 -3.97 -3.10 -17.39
C TRP A 103 -3.66 -1.68 -16.92
N ILE A 104 -2.99 -1.57 -15.78
CA ILE A 104 -2.51 -0.30 -15.27
C ILE A 104 -1.23 0.05 -16.03
N ARG A 105 -1.05 1.32 -16.39
CA ARG A 105 0.14 1.76 -17.10
C ARG A 105 1.39 1.59 -16.24
N PHE A 106 2.46 1.14 -16.86
CA PHE A 106 3.72 0.90 -16.18
C PHE A 106 4.24 2.16 -15.47
N LYS A 107 4.11 3.31 -16.10
CA LYS A 107 4.51 4.59 -15.51
C LYS A 107 3.83 4.86 -14.16
N ARG A 108 2.54 4.56 -14.08
CA ARG A 108 1.81 4.73 -12.83
C ARG A 108 2.34 3.78 -11.75
N LEU A 109 2.64 2.55 -12.15
CA LEU A 109 3.17 1.55 -11.21
C LEU A 109 4.60 1.89 -10.79
N GLN A 110 5.40 2.49 -11.66
CA GLN A 110 6.73 2.97 -11.29
C GLN A 110 6.65 4.08 -10.24
N ALA A 111 5.69 4.97 -10.37
CA ALA A 111 5.47 6.04 -9.41
C ALA A 111 4.87 5.51 -8.10
N ARG A 112 3.99 4.52 -8.21
CA ARG A 112 3.32 3.95 -7.04
C ARG A 112 3.14 2.45 -7.22
N PRO A 113 4.14 1.64 -6.81
CA PRO A 113 4.06 0.18 -6.98
C PRO A 113 2.93 -0.48 -6.21
N SER A 114 2.40 0.18 -5.19
CA SER A 114 1.26 -0.31 -4.42
C SER A 114 -0.08 -0.08 -5.11
N ALA A 115 -0.09 0.60 -6.26
CA ALA A 115 -1.34 0.88 -6.97
C ALA A 115 -2.01 -0.41 -7.47
N ILE A 116 -3.26 -0.58 -7.11
CA ILE A 116 -4.08 -1.72 -7.54
C ILE A 116 -5.29 -1.26 -8.33
N TYR A 117 -5.40 0.04 -8.58
CA TYR A 117 -6.45 0.67 -9.39
C TYR A 117 -5.81 1.58 -10.41
N CYS A 118 -6.40 1.68 -11.60
CA CYS A 118 -6.01 2.70 -12.55
C CYS A 118 -6.43 4.07 -12.02
N LEU A 119 -5.90 5.14 -12.61
CA LEU A 119 -6.14 6.48 -12.11
C LEU A 119 -7.65 6.82 -12.03
N ASN A 120 -8.41 6.46 -13.06
CA ASN A 120 -9.84 6.72 -13.08
C ASN A 120 -10.57 6.01 -11.95
N CYS A 121 -10.25 4.75 -11.73
CA CYS A 121 -10.89 3.96 -10.67
C CYS A 121 -10.46 4.44 -9.28
N GLU A 122 -9.22 4.88 -9.13
CA GLU A 122 -8.75 5.43 -7.88
C GLU A 122 -9.49 6.72 -7.51
N GLU A 123 -9.65 7.61 -8.49
CA GLU A 123 -10.40 8.85 -8.29
C GLU A 123 -11.87 8.58 -7.92
N LYS A 124 -12.47 7.60 -8.57
CA LYS A 124 -13.84 7.20 -8.26
C LYS A 124 -13.96 6.65 -6.85
N ARG A 125 -13.01 5.80 -6.47
CA ARG A 125 -12.95 5.20 -5.13
C ARG A 125 -12.80 6.27 -4.05
N GLU A 126 -11.97 7.26 -4.29
CA GLU A 126 -11.76 8.37 -3.36
C GLU A 126 -13.03 9.21 -3.21
N ARG A 127 -13.74 9.47 -4.31
CA ARG A 127 -15.01 10.21 -4.26
C ARG A 127 -16.07 9.45 -3.47
N GLU A 128 -16.16 8.14 -3.69
CA GLU A 128 -17.11 7.29 -2.97
C GLU A 128 -16.77 7.22 -1.49
N GLY A 129 -15.49 7.15 -1.17
CA GLY A 129 -15.03 7.15 0.22
C GLY A 129 -15.36 8.44 0.94
N ARG A 130 -15.19 9.58 0.27
CA ARG A 130 -15.55 10.88 0.84
C ARG A 130 -17.05 11.00 1.06
N ALA A 131 -17.83 10.55 0.09
CA ALA A 131 -19.29 10.57 0.21
C ALA A 131 -19.76 9.69 1.37
N ALA A 132 -19.15 8.54 1.55
CA ALA A 132 -19.48 7.63 2.64
C ALA A 132 -19.09 8.20 4.01
N ALA A 133 -18.05 9.03 4.05
CA ALA A 133 -17.55 9.63 5.29
C ALA A 133 -18.42 10.81 5.75
N GLU A 134 -19.21 11.38 4.86
CA GLU A 134 -20.12 12.46 5.16
C GLU A 134 -21.46 11.90 5.64
#